data_88eda68aa311c6c17d8ff5b6fe2fe5a9
#
_entry.id   88eda68aa311c6c17d8ff5b6fe2fe5a9
#
_cell.length_a   1.000
_cell.length_b   1.000
_cell.length_c   1.000
_cell.angle_alpha   90.00
_cell.angle_beta   90.00
_cell.angle_gamma   90.00
#
_symmetry.space_group_name_H-M   'P 1'
#
loop_
_entity.id
_entity.type
_entity.pdbx_description
1 polymer ?
#
loop_
_entity_poly.entity_id
_entity_poly.type
_entity_poly.pdbx_seq_one_letter_code
_entity_poly.pdbx_strand_id
1 'polypeptide(L)'
;MKKTRILSLLLCLSLFSTLIVPGTRAYAESDPDNGMKISKTATANKDGSYTITLEAFATGSKTTTVQEKDIPTDIILVLNQSGSMEDDIGQVRYTAYTGNNTQNKNNYERRHNGGSANLWHKLPDGSYVSVSVTLQQTITYNKITKGRNDNGSNGYTNYWENRNNLYTYVNGEIKKVVYTRERDNGLQNWNCKYALEDGTILNQNNKGSRHSPTFQNTDDGYLYLAVADESQNVYTYTYTDTNGTTQTIGTSTGASTRYTPAFYQRDTTTSGGGSRLNALKSAANAFASAVATKAAGEDGDITTTADNIDHRIAVVGYADTDWDYGYNTGVFIGSTLNRYENNAAGVYSTALQDMSTTNGKSNVAASLNALQASGATRTDYGLIMAKGILDANPVPTGETRNRVVIVFTDGSPTDYNGFQKNVANSAISTANAIKAEGTTVYSIGIFSGADASTAGKEPDKDYEGSGWSANYTEAEMSAACNWFMQKVSSNNGTPRTPSYYLSAGDSASLNNIFQQISDQIETGGSETTLGSETVVKDIISPYFTLPAGTTASDIRIDTYDCTGKTGNIYTWRSTSGGSGGVSATVSGDQVSVTGFDFSENWCGTETDA
;
A
#
# COMPACT_ATOMS: atom_id res chain seq x y z
N MET A 1 -28.19 18.21 -1.11
CA MET A 1 -27.51 17.96 0.16
C MET A 1 -28.41 17.35 1.25
N LYS A 2 -29.69 17.75 1.43
CA LYS A 2 -30.59 17.14 2.44
C LYS A 2 -31.00 15.66 2.18
N LYS A 3 -31.09 15.23 0.91
CA LYS A 3 -31.52 13.85 0.57
C LYS A 3 -30.44 12.80 0.82
N THR A 4 -29.17 13.13 0.70
CA THR A 4 -28.05 12.20 0.95
C THR A 4 -27.84 11.93 2.45
N ARG A 5 -28.12 12.92 3.29
CA ARG A 5 -28.06 12.77 4.76
C ARG A 5 -29.19 11.86 5.29
N ILE A 6 -30.37 11.91 4.68
CA ILE A 6 -31.51 11.06 5.06
C ILE A 6 -31.27 9.60 4.64
N LEU A 7 -30.62 9.36 3.49
CA LEU A 7 -30.30 8.00 3.03
C LEU A 7 -29.19 7.36 3.87
N SER A 8 -28.19 8.12 4.29
CA SER A 8 -27.14 7.65 5.20
C SER A 8 -27.70 7.35 6.60
N LEU A 9 -28.64 8.15 7.07
CA LEU A 9 -29.33 7.92 8.34
C LEU A 9 -30.22 6.66 8.29
N LEU A 10 -30.89 6.40 7.16
CA LEU A 10 -31.70 5.21 6.95
C LEU A 10 -30.85 3.93 6.83
N LEU A 11 -29.65 4.01 6.20
CA LEU A 11 -28.74 2.87 6.11
C LEU A 11 -28.10 2.56 7.47
N CYS A 12 -27.73 3.57 8.25
CA CYS A 12 -27.32 3.40 9.64
C CYS A 12 -28.48 2.85 10.51
N LEU A 13 -29.71 3.33 10.31
CA LEU A 13 -30.86 2.80 11.03
C LEU A 13 -31.17 1.34 10.66
N SER A 14 -30.95 0.90 9.43
CA SER A 14 -31.17 -0.50 9.04
C SER A 14 -30.09 -1.45 9.57
N LEU A 15 -28.85 -0.99 9.78
CA LEU A 15 -27.81 -1.75 10.48
C LEU A 15 -27.99 -1.71 12.01
N PHE A 16 -28.61 -0.65 12.55
CA PHE A 16 -28.91 -0.51 13.97
C PHE A 16 -30.30 -1.03 14.36
N SER A 17 -31.20 -1.28 13.40
CA SER A 17 -32.55 -1.79 13.72
C SER A 17 -32.56 -3.23 14.24
N THR A 18 -31.45 -3.96 14.15
CA THR A 18 -31.23 -5.22 14.86
C THR A 18 -30.66 -5.03 16.27
N LEU A 19 -30.35 -3.78 16.69
CA LEU A 19 -29.69 -3.43 17.95
C LEU A 19 -30.51 -2.47 18.84
N ILE A 20 -31.67 -2.00 18.38
CA ILE A 20 -32.55 -1.16 19.21
C ILE A 20 -33.80 -1.96 19.62
N VAL A 21 -33.59 -2.93 20.50
CA VAL A 21 -34.62 -3.31 21.46
C VAL A 21 -34.33 -2.51 22.73
N PRO A 22 -35.26 -1.69 23.26
CA PRO A 22 -35.03 -0.97 24.50
C PRO A 22 -34.71 -1.99 25.58
N GLY A 23 -33.47 -1.99 26.07
CA GLY A 23 -33.03 -2.86 27.16
C GLY A 23 -32.13 -4.04 26.82
N THR A 24 -31.74 -4.27 25.55
CA THR A 24 -30.74 -5.29 25.20
C THR A 24 -29.37 -4.65 25.07
N ARG A 25 -28.45 -5.03 25.93
CA ARG A 25 -27.02 -4.69 25.90
C ARG A 25 -26.33 -5.65 24.95
N ALA A 26 -25.62 -5.15 23.91
CA ALA A 26 -24.74 -5.96 23.12
C ALA A 26 -23.42 -6.14 23.88
N TYR A 27 -23.14 -7.35 24.30
CA TYR A 27 -21.85 -7.74 24.87
C TYR A 27 -20.99 -8.33 23.75
N ALA A 28 -19.70 -7.99 23.72
CA ALA A 28 -18.75 -8.81 23.00
C ALA A 28 -18.66 -10.15 23.74
N GLU A 29 -19.04 -11.22 23.06
CA GLU A 29 -19.01 -12.58 23.63
C GLU A 29 -17.54 -13.03 23.65
N SER A 30 -16.85 -12.78 24.77
CA SER A 30 -15.69 -13.54 25.20
C SER A 30 -16.14 -14.43 26.34
N ASP A 31 -15.52 -15.59 26.51
CA ASP A 31 -15.79 -16.67 27.46
C ASP A 31 -16.58 -16.22 28.72
N PRO A 32 -17.71 -16.83 29.01
CA PRO A 32 -18.72 -16.26 29.92
C PRO A 32 -18.27 -16.02 31.36
N ASP A 33 -17.15 -16.55 31.81
CA ASP A 33 -16.84 -16.56 33.24
C ASP A 33 -15.48 -15.94 33.65
N ASN A 34 -14.53 -15.69 32.73
CA ASN A 34 -13.24 -15.07 33.06
C ASN A 34 -12.88 -14.01 32.04
N GLY A 35 -12.80 -12.74 32.43
CA GLY A 35 -12.34 -11.70 31.54
C GLY A 35 -12.94 -10.31 31.78
N MET A 36 -12.77 -9.44 30.81
CA MET A 36 -13.31 -8.09 30.80
C MET A 36 -14.54 -8.01 29.90
N LYS A 37 -15.61 -7.41 30.39
CA LYS A 37 -16.81 -7.09 29.61
C LYS A 37 -16.80 -5.60 29.30
N ILE A 38 -16.94 -5.27 28.02
CA ILE A 38 -17.03 -3.89 27.52
C ILE A 38 -18.31 -3.77 26.71
N SER A 39 -19.09 -2.73 26.99
CA SER A 39 -20.23 -2.37 26.15
C SER A 39 -20.17 -0.90 25.76
N LYS A 40 -20.66 -0.58 24.58
CA LYS A 40 -20.79 0.79 24.07
C LYS A 40 -22.21 1.01 23.57
N THR A 41 -22.85 2.06 24.05
CA THR A 41 -24.18 2.45 23.62
C THR A 41 -24.22 3.91 23.20
N ALA A 42 -25.10 4.25 22.26
CA ALA A 42 -25.34 5.62 21.83
C ALA A 42 -26.84 5.93 21.98
N THR A 43 -27.18 6.93 22.76
CA THR A 43 -28.56 7.37 22.97
C THR A 43 -28.76 8.75 22.34
N ALA A 44 -29.77 8.86 21.47
CA ALA A 44 -30.10 10.15 20.84
C ALA A 44 -30.76 11.10 21.86
N ASN A 45 -30.27 12.34 21.90
CA ASN A 45 -30.83 13.42 22.69
C ASN A 45 -31.88 14.21 21.89
N LYS A 46 -32.72 14.96 22.60
CA LYS A 46 -33.81 15.76 21.98
C LYS A 46 -33.28 16.93 21.13
N ASP A 47 -32.05 17.36 21.36
CA ASP A 47 -31.38 18.45 20.66
C ASP A 47 -30.61 17.99 19.38
N GLY A 48 -30.70 16.68 19.06
CA GLY A 48 -30.01 16.08 17.90
C GLY A 48 -28.58 15.64 18.18
N SER A 49 -28.10 15.80 19.41
CA SER A 49 -26.84 15.22 19.87
C SER A 49 -27.02 13.75 20.32
N TYR A 50 -25.92 13.08 20.62
CA TYR A 50 -25.93 11.71 21.16
C TYR A 50 -25.11 11.64 22.43
N THR A 51 -25.62 10.91 23.43
CA THR A 51 -24.83 10.51 24.58
C THR A 51 -24.23 9.14 24.29
N ILE A 52 -22.91 9.04 24.30
CA ILE A 52 -22.19 7.78 24.18
C ILE A 52 -21.84 7.31 25.58
N THR A 53 -22.23 6.09 25.90
CA THR A 53 -21.91 5.43 27.19
C THR A 53 -20.99 4.24 26.90
N LEU A 54 -19.82 4.23 27.53
CA LEU A 54 -18.89 3.10 27.55
C LEU A 54 -18.93 2.49 28.94
N GLU A 55 -19.24 1.20 29.04
CA GLU A 55 -19.20 0.43 30.28
C GLU A 55 -18.07 -0.59 30.20
N ALA A 56 -17.30 -0.73 31.27
CA ALA A 56 -16.24 -1.72 31.37
C ALA A 56 -16.22 -2.30 32.80
N PHE A 57 -16.13 -3.63 32.90
CA PHE A 57 -15.98 -4.31 34.19
C PHE A 57 -15.26 -5.65 33.99
N ALA A 58 -14.50 -6.06 34.99
CA ALA A 58 -13.87 -7.37 35.03
C ALA A 58 -14.79 -8.41 35.67
N THR A 59 -14.72 -9.62 35.13
CA THR A 59 -15.39 -10.81 35.68
C THR A 59 -14.33 -11.87 35.93
N GLY A 60 -14.23 -12.43 37.09
CA GLY A 60 -13.24 -13.46 37.42
C GLY A 60 -12.60 -13.26 38.79
N SER A 61 -11.75 -14.17 39.21
CA SER A 61 -11.10 -14.13 40.50
C SER A 61 -9.90 -13.22 40.57
N LYS A 62 -9.55 -12.78 41.79
CA LYS A 62 -8.42 -11.91 42.12
C LYS A 62 -7.04 -12.48 41.70
N THR A 63 -6.98 -13.77 41.47
CA THR A 63 -5.75 -14.47 41.10
C THR A 63 -5.77 -14.81 39.61
N THR A 64 -5.57 -13.83 38.77
CA THR A 64 -5.08 -14.10 37.43
C THR A 64 -3.57 -14.25 37.54
N THR A 65 -3.11 -15.44 37.81
CA THR A 65 -1.75 -15.81 37.42
C THR A 65 -1.82 -15.80 35.91
N VAL A 66 -1.24 -14.77 35.29
CA VAL A 66 -1.03 -14.75 33.84
C VAL A 66 0.00 -15.83 33.59
N GLN A 67 -0.47 -17.02 33.30
CA GLN A 67 0.31 -17.91 32.46
C GLN A 67 0.08 -17.35 31.04
N GLU A 68 1.08 -16.66 30.51
CA GLU A 68 1.19 -16.52 29.07
C GLU A 68 1.20 -17.95 28.52
N LYS A 69 0.03 -18.44 28.17
CA LYS A 69 -0.04 -19.73 27.50
C LYS A 69 0.31 -19.45 26.06
N ASP A 70 1.59 -19.59 25.74
CA ASP A 70 2.07 -19.52 24.38
C ASP A 70 1.29 -20.53 23.54
N ILE A 71 0.47 -20.01 22.64
CA ILE A 71 -0.36 -20.88 21.78
C ILE A 71 0.56 -21.49 20.72
N PRO A 72 0.65 -22.82 20.64
CA PRO A 72 1.39 -23.48 19.59
C PRO A 72 1.01 -22.94 18.22
N THR A 73 1.99 -22.68 17.36
CA THR A 73 1.77 -22.02 16.07
C THR A 73 2.39 -22.82 14.94
N ASP A 74 1.60 -23.05 13.88
CA ASP A 74 2.09 -23.58 12.61
C ASP A 74 2.43 -22.43 11.67
N ILE A 75 3.67 -22.37 11.22
CA ILE A 75 4.19 -21.33 10.35
C ILE A 75 4.63 -21.94 9.04
N ILE A 76 4.12 -21.45 7.91
CA ILE A 76 4.56 -21.86 6.60
C ILE A 76 5.24 -20.68 5.92
N LEU A 77 6.54 -20.83 5.66
CA LEU A 77 7.34 -19.88 4.91
C LEU A 77 7.23 -20.20 3.41
N VAL A 78 6.59 -19.34 2.64
CA VAL A 78 6.42 -19.44 1.19
C VAL A 78 7.38 -18.44 0.54
N LEU A 79 8.55 -18.93 0.15
CA LEU A 79 9.71 -18.10 -0.15
C LEU A 79 10.03 -18.12 -1.65
N ASN A 80 10.11 -16.94 -2.23
CA ASN A 80 10.53 -16.77 -3.61
C ASN A 80 11.99 -17.17 -3.80
N GLN A 81 12.23 -17.99 -4.80
CA GLN A 81 13.56 -18.33 -5.30
C GLN A 81 13.65 -18.24 -6.83
N SER A 82 12.94 -17.26 -7.41
CA SER A 82 13.06 -16.93 -8.83
C SER A 82 14.45 -16.36 -9.18
N GLY A 83 14.77 -16.29 -10.47
CA GLY A 83 16.07 -15.82 -10.93
C GLY A 83 16.41 -14.40 -10.46
N SER A 84 15.40 -13.52 -10.32
CA SER A 84 15.57 -12.14 -9.82
C SER A 84 16.04 -12.06 -8.35
N MET A 85 15.94 -13.16 -7.60
CA MET A 85 16.48 -13.24 -6.24
C MET A 85 18.01 -13.25 -6.19
N GLU A 86 18.70 -13.42 -7.33
CA GLU A 86 20.15 -13.20 -7.44
C GLU A 86 20.54 -11.71 -7.47
N ASP A 87 19.60 -10.83 -7.84
CA ASP A 87 19.83 -9.40 -7.84
C ASP A 87 20.14 -8.89 -6.43
N ASP A 88 20.97 -7.86 -6.35
CA ASP A 88 21.30 -7.25 -5.08
C ASP A 88 20.07 -6.63 -4.41
N ILE A 89 19.97 -6.80 -3.11
CA ILE A 89 19.01 -6.06 -2.28
C ILE A 89 19.57 -4.64 -2.10
N GLY A 90 19.03 -3.69 -2.86
CA GLY A 90 19.47 -2.30 -2.82
C GLY A 90 18.95 -1.58 -1.57
N GLN A 91 19.82 -0.80 -0.94
CA GLN A 91 19.33 0.27 -0.07
C GLN A 91 18.76 1.37 -0.96
N VAL A 92 17.52 1.75 -0.72
CA VAL A 92 16.97 2.97 -1.32
C VAL A 92 17.70 4.15 -0.72
N ARG A 93 18.57 4.77 -1.50
CA ARG A 93 19.26 5.99 -1.11
C ARG A 93 18.71 7.16 -1.90
N TYR A 94 18.43 8.24 -1.21
CA TYR A 94 18.05 9.48 -1.86
C TYR A 94 19.26 10.42 -1.87
N THR A 95 19.77 10.75 -3.07
CA THR A 95 20.87 11.70 -3.24
C THR A 95 20.33 13.01 -3.78
N ALA A 96 20.95 14.14 -3.40
CA ALA A 96 20.53 15.44 -3.88
C ALA A 96 20.62 15.51 -5.41
N TYR A 97 19.55 15.94 -6.06
CA TYR A 97 19.52 16.13 -7.50
C TYR A 97 20.30 17.39 -7.88
N THR A 98 21.39 17.23 -8.61
CA THR A 98 22.31 18.32 -8.99
C THR A 98 22.16 18.79 -10.43
N GLY A 99 21.12 18.33 -11.13
CA GLY A 99 20.86 18.69 -12.52
C GLY A 99 20.48 20.17 -12.69
N ASN A 100 21.39 20.97 -13.21
CA ASN A 100 21.20 22.42 -13.36
C ASN A 100 21.68 23.01 -14.69
N ASN A 101 21.93 22.20 -15.72
CA ASN A 101 22.34 22.70 -17.04
C ASN A 101 21.31 22.38 -18.12
N THR A 102 21.44 23.02 -19.29
CA THR A 102 20.52 22.89 -20.43
C THR A 102 20.35 21.44 -20.90
N GLN A 103 21.41 20.63 -20.79
CA GLN A 103 21.38 19.22 -21.15
C GLN A 103 20.57 18.39 -20.16
N ASN A 104 20.60 18.75 -18.89
CA ASN A 104 19.77 18.15 -17.86
C ASN A 104 18.30 18.56 -18.00
N LYS A 105 18.01 19.79 -18.47
CA LYS A 105 16.66 20.21 -18.83
C LYS A 105 16.07 19.29 -19.90
N ASN A 106 16.79 19.05 -21.01
CA ASN A 106 16.34 18.16 -22.08
C ASN A 106 16.17 16.71 -21.62
N ASN A 107 17.01 16.24 -20.71
CA ASN A 107 16.87 14.92 -20.09
C ASN A 107 15.70 14.89 -19.12
N TYR A 108 15.44 15.98 -18.44
CA TYR A 108 14.33 16.19 -17.54
C TYR A 108 13.00 16.16 -18.30
N GLU A 109 12.87 16.92 -19.38
CA GLU A 109 11.72 16.94 -20.27
C GLU A 109 11.46 15.58 -20.93
N ARG A 110 12.50 14.88 -21.38
CA ARG A 110 12.37 13.51 -21.91
C ARG A 110 11.92 12.50 -20.86
N ARG A 111 12.34 12.64 -19.62
CA ARG A 111 11.91 11.78 -18.51
C ARG A 111 10.45 12.01 -18.14
N HIS A 112 9.90 13.20 -18.41
CA HIS A 112 8.50 13.54 -18.14
C HIS A 112 7.54 13.23 -19.28
N ASN A 113 8.03 13.22 -20.51
CA ASN A 113 7.22 12.93 -21.70
C ASN A 113 7.16 11.44 -22.06
N GLY A 114 7.42 10.54 -21.12
CA GLY A 114 7.33 9.09 -21.37
C GLY A 114 8.42 8.23 -20.74
N GLY A 115 9.24 8.77 -19.84
CA GLY A 115 10.21 8.02 -19.05
C GLY A 115 10.05 8.30 -17.56
N SER A 116 10.38 7.33 -16.72
CA SER A 116 10.26 7.43 -15.26
C SER A 116 10.96 8.67 -14.72
N ALA A 117 10.18 9.62 -14.20
CA ALA A 117 10.68 10.76 -13.47
C ALA A 117 11.20 10.28 -12.12
N ASN A 118 12.51 10.22 -11.96
CA ASN A 118 13.13 9.81 -10.71
C ASN A 118 13.42 11.05 -9.83
N LEU A 119 12.41 11.89 -9.65
CA LEU A 119 12.48 13.06 -8.77
C LEU A 119 11.66 12.84 -7.52
N TRP A 120 12.29 13.19 -6.41
CA TRP A 120 11.73 13.01 -5.08
C TRP A 120 11.84 14.30 -4.29
N HIS A 121 10.83 14.57 -3.47
CA HIS A 121 10.79 15.67 -2.52
C HIS A 121 10.84 15.12 -1.10
N LYS A 122 11.69 15.72 -0.27
CA LYS A 122 11.83 15.34 1.14
C LYS A 122 10.80 16.11 1.96
N LEU A 123 9.92 15.40 2.64
CA LEU A 123 8.94 15.98 3.55
C LEU A 123 9.56 16.38 4.90
N PRO A 124 8.88 17.22 5.70
CA PRO A 124 9.37 17.66 7.00
C PRO A 124 9.60 16.52 8.00
N ASP A 125 8.88 15.41 7.88
CA ASP A 125 9.05 14.20 8.70
C ASP A 125 10.27 13.35 8.31
N GLY A 126 10.98 13.77 7.24
CA GLY A 126 12.15 13.09 6.71
C GLY A 126 11.86 12.06 5.63
N SER A 127 10.60 11.71 5.38
CA SER A 127 10.18 10.82 4.29
C SER A 127 10.34 11.47 2.91
N TYR A 128 10.25 10.66 1.86
CA TYR A 128 10.40 11.13 0.48
C TYR A 128 9.16 10.73 -0.33
N VAL A 129 8.69 11.68 -1.15
CA VAL A 129 7.55 11.48 -2.05
C VAL A 129 7.98 11.73 -3.50
N SER A 130 7.38 10.99 -4.44
CA SER A 130 7.63 11.18 -5.87
C SER A 130 7.04 12.51 -6.33
N VAL A 131 7.76 13.18 -7.25
CA VAL A 131 7.36 14.49 -7.78
C VAL A 131 6.78 14.34 -9.16
N SER A 132 5.59 14.90 -9.36
CA SER A 132 4.99 15.10 -10.67
C SER A 132 5.36 16.48 -11.22
N VAL A 133 5.67 16.54 -12.51
CA VAL A 133 6.05 17.80 -13.17
C VAL A 133 5.11 18.08 -14.32
N THR A 134 4.52 19.26 -14.31
CA THR A 134 3.66 19.76 -15.38
C THR A 134 4.37 20.90 -16.09
N LEU A 135 4.56 20.73 -17.40
CA LEU A 135 5.08 21.81 -18.25
C LEU A 135 3.92 22.66 -18.77
N GLN A 136 3.96 23.95 -18.52
CA GLN A 136 3.12 24.95 -19.16
C GLN A 136 3.94 25.64 -20.24
N GLN A 137 3.61 25.38 -21.49
CA GLN A 137 4.29 26.00 -22.62
C GLN A 137 3.65 27.35 -22.92
N THR A 138 4.46 28.41 -22.89
CA THR A 138 4.05 29.73 -23.33
C THR A 138 4.28 29.85 -24.84
N ILE A 139 3.28 30.28 -25.58
CA ILE A 139 3.37 30.54 -27.00
C ILE A 139 3.47 32.03 -27.21
N THR A 140 4.56 32.45 -27.84
CA THR A 140 4.75 33.82 -28.28
C THR A 140 4.32 33.93 -29.75
N TYR A 141 3.58 34.98 -30.10
CA TYR A 141 3.13 35.23 -31.45
C TYR A 141 3.95 36.36 -32.05
N ASN A 142 4.85 36.03 -32.95
CA ASN A 142 5.70 37.02 -33.62
C ASN A 142 5.02 37.54 -34.88
N LYS A 143 4.89 38.86 -34.99
CA LYS A 143 4.31 39.57 -36.13
C LYS A 143 5.11 39.27 -37.40
N ILE A 144 4.45 38.83 -38.45
CA ILE A 144 5.05 38.58 -39.74
C ILE A 144 5.07 39.87 -40.55
N THR A 145 6.23 40.48 -40.68
CA THR A 145 6.41 41.73 -41.42
C THR A 145 6.81 41.50 -42.87
N LYS A 146 7.37 40.31 -43.17
CA LYS A 146 7.72 39.86 -44.54
C LYS A 146 7.38 38.39 -44.64
N GLY A 147 6.67 38.02 -45.69
CA GLY A 147 6.31 36.65 -45.94
C GLY A 147 6.37 36.27 -47.41
N ARG A 148 6.45 34.98 -47.68
CA ARG A 148 6.51 34.41 -49.01
C ARG A 148 5.66 33.14 -49.07
N ASN A 149 5.02 32.94 -50.24
CA ASN A 149 4.13 31.79 -50.47
C ASN A 149 4.86 30.51 -50.87
N ASP A 150 6.11 30.61 -51.27
CA ASP A 150 6.98 29.53 -51.72
C ASP A 150 8.24 29.41 -50.86
N ASN A 151 9.08 28.41 -51.15
CA ASN A 151 10.32 28.17 -50.42
C ASN A 151 11.19 29.43 -50.39
N GLY A 152 11.12 30.15 -49.29
CA GLY A 152 11.75 31.43 -49.08
C GLY A 152 13.24 31.29 -48.76
N SER A 153 14.03 32.12 -49.34
CA SER A 153 15.41 32.39 -48.92
C SER A 153 15.53 33.86 -48.50
N ASN A 154 16.52 34.19 -47.71
CA ASN A 154 16.88 35.57 -47.38
C ASN A 154 15.90 36.33 -46.45
N GLY A 155 15.52 35.72 -45.34
CA GLY A 155 14.81 36.40 -44.25
C GLY A 155 13.29 36.58 -44.45
N TYR A 156 12.70 35.86 -45.38
CA TYR A 156 11.28 35.77 -45.58
C TYR A 156 10.67 34.56 -44.86
N THR A 157 9.56 34.73 -44.19
CA THR A 157 8.78 33.62 -43.59
C THR A 157 8.05 32.86 -44.69
N ASN A 158 8.24 31.56 -44.80
CA ASN A 158 7.49 30.69 -45.70
C ASN A 158 6.16 30.29 -45.07
N TYR A 159 5.06 30.84 -45.59
CA TYR A 159 3.73 30.57 -45.08
C TYR A 159 3.31 29.10 -45.27
N TRP A 160 3.81 28.42 -46.33
CA TRP A 160 3.48 27.04 -46.55
C TRP A 160 4.12 26.11 -45.51
N GLU A 161 5.39 26.33 -45.18
CA GLU A 161 6.07 25.55 -44.18
C GLU A 161 5.50 25.78 -42.77
N ASN A 162 5.02 27.00 -42.53
CA ASN A 162 4.44 27.40 -41.23
C ASN A 162 2.92 27.39 -41.20
N ARG A 163 2.24 26.77 -42.17
CA ARG A 163 0.78 26.83 -42.33
C ARG A 163 -0.04 26.41 -41.14
N ASN A 164 0.51 25.57 -40.26
CA ASN A 164 -0.16 25.09 -39.05
C ASN A 164 0.03 26.03 -37.85
N ASN A 165 0.90 27.03 -37.96
CA ASN A 165 1.31 27.93 -36.87
C ASN A 165 0.99 29.39 -37.16
N LEU A 166 0.10 29.69 -38.11
CA LEU A 166 -0.32 31.04 -38.48
C LEU A 166 -1.54 31.46 -37.70
N TYR A 167 -1.48 32.69 -37.19
CA TYR A 167 -2.54 33.31 -36.37
C TYR A 167 -2.74 34.77 -36.75
N THR A 168 -3.85 35.35 -36.32
CA THR A 168 -4.14 36.79 -36.42
C THR A 168 -5.00 37.26 -35.25
N TYR A 169 -5.02 38.55 -34.97
CA TYR A 169 -5.92 39.12 -33.97
C TYR A 169 -7.23 39.54 -34.63
N VAL A 170 -8.34 39.15 -34.02
CA VAL A 170 -9.71 39.50 -34.40
C VAL A 170 -10.49 39.84 -33.13
N ASN A 171 -10.94 41.09 -33.00
CA ASN A 171 -11.63 41.62 -31.81
C ASN A 171 -10.83 41.42 -30.51
N GLY A 172 -9.51 41.59 -30.57
CA GLY A 172 -8.60 41.45 -29.43
C GLY A 172 -8.26 40.00 -29.07
N GLU A 173 -8.80 39.01 -29.77
CA GLU A 173 -8.51 37.60 -29.58
C GLU A 173 -7.58 37.04 -30.65
N ILE A 174 -6.69 36.14 -30.27
CA ILE A 174 -5.85 35.40 -31.22
C ILE A 174 -6.66 34.30 -31.88
N LYS A 175 -6.71 34.29 -33.21
CA LYS A 175 -7.44 33.30 -34.01
C LYS A 175 -6.47 32.56 -34.92
N LYS A 176 -6.67 31.29 -35.10
CA LYS A 176 -5.89 30.46 -36.02
C LYS A 176 -6.24 30.77 -37.46
N VAL A 177 -5.21 30.82 -38.30
CA VAL A 177 -5.36 31.06 -39.76
C VAL A 177 -5.10 29.78 -40.52
N VAL A 178 -6.05 29.39 -41.34
CA VAL A 178 -5.93 28.27 -42.27
C VAL A 178 -5.36 28.80 -43.59
N TYR A 179 -4.17 28.33 -43.93
CA TYR A 179 -3.50 28.67 -45.16
C TYR A 179 -3.60 27.50 -46.14
N THR A 180 -4.18 27.73 -47.32
CA THR A 180 -4.27 26.78 -48.40
C THR A 180 -3.58 27.34 -49.65
N ARG A 181 -2.94 26.50 -50.43
CA ARG A 181 -2.42 26.86 -51.76
C ARG A 181 -2.68 25.76 -52.77
N GLU A 182 -3.09 26.17 -53.97
CA GLU A 182 -3.35 25.29 -55.07
C GLU A 182 -2.54 25.75 -56.29
N ARG A 183 -2.08 24.82 -57.11
CA ARG A 183 -1.36 25.14 -58.36
C ARG A 183 -2.35 25.49 -59.44
N ASP A 184 -2.10 26.63 -60.13
CA ASP A 184 -2.92 27.03 -61.26
C ASP A 184 -2.62 26.12 -62.48
N ASN A 185 -3.67 25.54 -63.04
CA ASN A 185 -3.54 24.64 -64.20
C ASN A 185 -2.97 25.41 -65.42
N GLY A 186 -1.67 25.23 -65.70
CA GLY A 186 -1.01 25.75 -66.88
C GLY A 186 -0.03 26.90 -66.66
N LEU A 187 0.01 27.53 -65.55
CA LEU A 187 0.98 28.56 -65.16
C LEU A 187 1.68 28.12 -63.90
N GLN A 188 2.99 28.39 -63.75
CA GLN A 188 3.77 28.04 -62.56
C GLN A 188 3.42 28.91 -61.32
N ASN A 189 2.16 29.36 -61.25
CA ASN A 189 1.68 30.22 -60.19
C ASN A 189 0.87 29.43 -59.17
N TRP A 190 0.90 29.88 -57.91
CA TRP A 190 0.15 29.30 -56.82
C TRP A 190 -0.96 30.26 -56.37
N ASN A 191 -2.19 29.74 -56.30
CA ASN A 191 -3.32 30.44 -55.69
C ASN A 191 -3.25 30.21 -54.18
N CYS A 192 -3.16 31.26 -53.40
CA CYS A 192 -3.06 31.20 -51.96
C CYS A 192 -4.30 31.81 -51.29
N LYS A 193 -4.85 31.10 -50.35
CA LYS A 193 -6.00 31.56 -49.57
C LYS A 193 -5.68 31.52 -48.08
N TYR A 194 -5.98 32.61 -47.39
CA TYR A 194 -5.88 32.76 -45.94
C TYR A 194 -7.31 32.97 -45.42
N ALA A 195 -7.71 32.11 -44.48
CA ALA A 195 -9.04 32.19 -43.88
C ALA A 195 -8.98 31.82 -42.38
N LEU A 196 -9.96 32.25 -41.63
CA LEU A 196 -10.18 31.72 -40.27
C LEU A 196 -10.79 30.32 -40.35
N GLU A 197 -10.82 29.60 -39.25
CA GLU A 197 -11.42 28.25 -39.17
C GLU A 197 -12.95 28.24 -39.46
N ASP A 198 -13.64 29.37 -39.23
CA ASP A 198 -15.05 29.58 -39.58
C ASP A 198 -15.30 29.87 -41.06
N GLY A 199 -14.22 29.93 -41.85
CA GLY A 199 -14.29 30.20 -43.28
C GLY A 199 -14.19 31.67 -43.67
N THR A 200 -14.09 32.62 -42.72
CA THR A 200 -13.92 34.06 -43.01
C THR A 200 -12.63 34.28 -43.78
N ILE A 201 -12.72 34.82 -44.98
CA ILE A 201 -11.57 35.07 -45.85
C ILE A 201 -10.83 36.34 -45.38
N LEU A 202 -9.54 36.17 -45.09
CA LEU A 202 -8.66 37.25 -44.71
C LEU A 202 -7.91 37.81 -45.93
N ASN A 203 -7.46 36.96 -46.83
CA ASN A 203 -6.86 37.32 -48.08
C ASN A 203 -6.89 36.13 -49.05
N GLN A 204 -7.06 36.43 -50.33
CA GLN A 204 -6.93 35.46 -51.41
C GLN A 204 -6.12 36.08 -52.56
N ASN A 205 -5.06 35.41 -52.96
CA ASN A 205 -4.17 35.90 -54.01
C ASN A 205 -3.96 34.81 -55.07
N ASN A 206 -4.21 35.18 -56.33
CA ASN A 206 -4.10 34.31 -57.51
C ASN A 206 -2.73 34.32 -58.16
N LYS A 207 -1.72 35.04 -57.61
CA LYS A 207 -0.37 35.08 -58.15
C LYS A 207 0.61 35.12 -57.01
N GLY A 208 1.25 34.05 -56.68
CA GLY A 208 2.18 33.93 -55.58
C GLY A 208 2.96 35.22 -55.27
N SER A 209 2.46 36.03 -54.37
CA SER A 209 3.04 37.33 -54.04
C SER A 209 4.29 37.15 -53.16
N ARG A 210 5.38 37.77 -53.53
CA ARG A 210 6.63 37.83 -52.75
C ARG A 210 6.58 38.88 -51.66
N HIS A 211 5.46 39.59 -51.49
CA HIS A 211 5.27 40.63 -50.50
C HIS A 211 4.29 40.18 -49.42
N SER A 212 4.45 40.69 -48.23
CA SER A 212 3.51 40.46 -47.17
C SER A 212 2.14 41.04 -47.60
N PRO A 213 1.13 40.21 -47.76
CA PRO A 213 -0.18 40.74 -48.11
C PRO A 213 -0.77 41.50 -46.95
N THR A 214 -1.62 42.50 -47.22
CA THR A 214 -2.50 43.13 -46.22
C THR A 214 -3.70 42.23 -46.00
N PHE A 215 -4.01 41.88 -44.77
CA PHE A 215 -5.13 41.03 -44.41
C PHE A 215 -6.33 41.88 -44.00
N GLN A 216 -7.49 41.47 -44.50
CA GLN A 216 -8.79 42.06 -44.13
C GLN A 216 -9.39 41.25 -42.97
N ASN A 217 -10.38 41.84 -42.29
CA ASN A 217 -11.08 41.18 -41.18
C ASN A 217 -10.16 40.79 -40.02
N THR A 218 -9.09 41.56 -39.82
CA THR A 218 -8.13 41.41 -38.70
C THR A 218 -7.96 42.76 -38.04
N ASP A 219 -7.50 42.78 -36.80
CA ASP A 219 -7.38 44.05 -36.02
C ASP A 219 -6.29 44.96 -36.55
N ASP A 220 -5.20 44.45 -37.11
CA ASP A 220 -4.05 45.23 -37.54
C ASP A 220 -3.55 44.92 -38.97
N GLY A 221 -4.21 44.05 -39.67
CA GLY A 221 -3.85 43.69 -41.05
C GLY A 221 -2.62 42.76 -41.17
N TYR A 222 -2.20 42.07 -40.12
CA TYR A 222 -1.01 41.23 -40.13
C TYR A 222 -1.31 39.78 -39.66
N LEU A 223 -0.42 38.85 -40.09
CA LEU A 223 -0.36 37.52 -39.51
C LEU A 223 0.75 37.46 -38.46
N TYR A 224 0.59 36.49 -37.62
CA TYR A 224 1.51 36.15 -36.55
C TYR A 224 1.92 34.68 -36.66
N LEU A 225 3.19 34.42 -36.42
CA LEU A 225 3.71 33.07 -36.35
C LEU A 225 3.78 32.67 -34.86
N ALA A 226 3.15 31.57 -34.53
CA ALA A 226 3.30 30.98 -33.22
C ALA A 226 4.69 30.38 -33.09
N VAL A 227 5.40 30.81 -32.07
CA VAL A 227 6.71 30.29 -31.70
C VAL A 227 6.62 29.83 -30.25
N ALA A 228 6.94 28.57 -30.03
CA ALA A 228 7.09 28.08 -28.68
C ALA A 228 8.31 28.77 -28.06
N ASP A 229 8.12 29.54 -27.01
CA ASP A 229 9.20 30.18 -26.29
C ASP A 229 9.66 29.31 -25.13
N GLU A 230 10.70 28.50 -25.39
CA GLU A 230 11.28 27.62 -24.36
C GLU A 230 11.86 28.40 -23.18
N SER A 231 12.23 29.65 -23.35
CA SER A 231 12.75 30.48 -22.26
C SER A 231 11.69 30.88 -21.26
N GLN A 232 10.41 30.82 -21.66
CA GLN A 232 9.24 31.15 -20.83
C GLN A 232 8.43 29.91 -20.41
N ASN A 233 8.91 28.71 -20.68
CA ASN A 233 8.28 27.50 -20.18
C ASN A 233 8.25 27.53 -18.64
N VAL A 234 7.08 27.28 -18.06
CA VAL A 234 6.86 27.20 -16.62
C VAL A 234 6.66 25.73 -16.24
N TYR A 235 7.46 25.26 -15.31
CA TYR A 235 7.34 23.91 -14.76
C TYR A 235 6.69 24.03 -13.38
N THR A 236 5.60 23.30 -13.17
CA THR A 236 4.95 23.17 -11.86
C THR A 236 5.26 21.79 -11.29
N TYR A 237 5.78 21.78 -10.07
CA TYR A 237 6.15 20.57 -9.33
C TYR A 237 5.12 20.29 -8.25
N THR A 238 4.58 19.08 -8.27
CA THR A 238 3.54 18.66 -7.33
C THR A 238 3.83 17.26 -6.79
N TYR A 239 3.22 16.92 -5.68
CA TYR A 239 3.14 15.54 -5.19
C TYR A 239 1.72 15.28 -4.67
N THR A 240 1.34 14.01 -4.56
CA THR A 240 0.09 13.62 -3.94
C THR A 240 0.37 13.18 -2.50
N ASP A 241 -0.30 13.80 -1.54
CA ASP A 241 -0.15 13.43 -0.13
C ASP A 241 -0.91 12.14 0.23
N THR A 242 -0.78 11.68 1.45
CA THR A 242 -1.42 10.46 1.96
C THR A 242 -2.95 10.49 1.94
N ASN A 243 -3.55 11.69 1.85
CA ASN A 243 -5.00 11.88 1.75
C ASN A 243 -5.48 11.93 0.29
N GLY A 244 -4.58 11.72 -0.68
CA GLY A 244 -4.89 11.84 -2.10
C GLY A 244 -4.97 13.28 -2.61
N THR A 245 -4.55 14.28 -1.82
CA THR A 245 -4.58 15.70 -2.20
C THR A 245 -3.28 16.08 -2.92
N THR A 246 -3.40 16.77 -4.06
CA THR A 246 -2.25 17.29 -4.79
C THR A 246 -1.70 18.55 -4.12
N GLN A 247 -0.45 18.47 -3.68
CA GLN A 247 0.30 19.57 -3.06
C GLN A 247 1.28 20.18 -4.06
N THR A 248 1.41 21.49 -4.10
CA THR A 248 2.38 22.19 -4.95
C THR A 248 3.68 22.44 -4.17
N ILE A 249 4.79 21.92 -4.70
CA ILE A 249 6.13 22.12 -4.14
C ILE A 249 6.68 23.47 -4.58
N GLY A 250 6.48 23.81 -5.85
CA GLY A 250 6.95 25.07 -6.42
C GLY A 250 6.80 25.12 -7.93
N THR A 251 7.24 26.24 -8.51
CA THR A 251 7.28 26.47 -9.95
C THR A 251 8.65 26.98 -10.35
N SER A 252 9.08 26.68 -11.58
CA SER A 252 10.31 27.25 -12.16
C SER A 252 10.10 27.66 -13.60
N THR A 253 10.83 28.68 -14.04
CA THR A 253 10.80 29.20 -15.41
C THR A 253 12.17 29.12 -16.06
N GLY A 254 12.20 28.76 -17.35
CA GLY A 254 13.36 28.89 -18.21
C GLY A 254 14.47 27.85 -18.02
N ALA A 255 15.42 27.90 -18.96
CA ALA A 255 16.50 26.93 -19.11
C ALA A 255 17.64 27.07 -18.07
N SER A 256 17.73 28.20 -17.39
CA SER A 256 18.88 28.56 -16.54
C SER A 256 18.58 28.59 -15.05
N THR A 257 17.38 28.31 -14.65
CA THR A 257 16.95 28.39 -13.25
C THR A 257 17.38 27.16 -12.46
N ARG A 258 18.05 27.42 -11.33
CA ARG A 258 18.24 26.39 -10.31
C ARG A 258 16.88 26.00 -9.76
N TYR A 259 16.62 24.70 -9.76
CA TYR A 259 15.40 24.19 -9.15
C TYR A 259 15.45 24.40 -7.64
N THR A 260 14.58 25.23 -7.15
CA THR A 260 14.28 25.39 -5.72
C THR A 260 12.78 25.10 -5.53
N PRO A 261 12.40 24.18 -4.62
CA PRO A 261 13.18 23.50 -3.60
C PRO A 261 14.12 22.42 -4.16
N ALA A 262 15.06 22.00 -3.32
CA ALA A 262 15.98 20.91 -3.66
C ALA A 262 15.20 19.62 -3.89
N PHE A 263 15.45 18.97 -5.01
CA PHE A 263 14.95 17.64 -5.32
C PHE A 263 15.99 16.58 -5.05
N TYR A 264 15.52 15.36 -4.90
CA TYR A 264 16.34 14.17 -4.72
C TYR A 264 16.08 13.20 -5.85
N GLN A 265 17.06 12.44 -6.23
CA GLN A 265 16.89 11.24 -7.04
C GLN A 265 16.99 10.02 -6.15
N ARG A 266 16.17 9.03 -6.46
CA ARG A 266 16.20 7.75 -5.79
C ARG A 266 17.27 6.89 -6.48
N ASP A 267 18.32 6.61 -5.74
CA ASP A 267 19.39 5.73 -6.21
C ASP A 267 19.17 4.35 -5.58
N THR A 268 18.98 3.35 -6.40
CA THR A 268 19.13 1.96 -5.98
C THR A 268 20.59 1.59 -6.14
N THR A 269 21.40 1.92 -5.14
CA THR A 269 22.82 1.54 -5.19
C THR A 269 23.03 0.17 -4.59
N THR A 270 23.56 -0.69 -5.39
CA THR A 270 24.01 -2.04 -5.12
C THR A 270 25.34 -2.07 -4.37
N SER A 271 25.46 -1.43 -3.21
CA SER A 271 26.71 -1.52 -2.47
C SER A 271 26.48 -2.07 -1.06
N GLY A 272 26.74 -3.37 -0.89
CA GLY A 272 27.04 -3.98 0.39
C GLY A 272 25.96 -4.88 1.00
N GLY A 273 24.81 -5.13 0.33
CA GLY A 273 23.72 -5.94 0.89
C GLY A 273 23.73 -7.43 0.53
N GLY A 274 24.52 -7.81 -0.48
CA GLY A 274 24.41 -9.15 -1.08
C GLY A 274 23.11 -9.33 -1.88
N SER A 275 22.87 -10.55 -2.40
CA SER A 275 21.65 -10.83 -3.17
C SER A 275 20.41 -10.84 -2.29
N ARG A 276 19.24 -10.57 -2.89
CA ARG A 276 17.92 -10.67 -2.24
C ARG A 276 17.73 -12.03 -1.59
N LEU A 277 18.19 -13.11 -2.24
CA LEU A 277 18.13 -14.46 -1.69
C LEU A 277 18.99 -14.59 -0.42
N ASN A 278 20.18 -14.03 -0.39
CA ASN A 278 21.04 -14.09 0.80
C ASN A 278 20.45 -13.29 1.97
N ALA A 279 19.88 -12.13 1.68
CA ALA A 279 19.17 -11.33 2.68
C ALA A 279 17.94 -12.07 3.23
N LEU A 280 17.16 -12.72 2.35
CA LEU A 280 16.03 -13.55 2.74
C LEU A 280 16.45 -14.73 3.61
N LYS A 281 17.48 -15.48 3.20
CA LYS A 281 18.02 -16.59 4.00
C LYS A 281 18.46 -16.13 5.39
N SER A 282 19.15 -15.00 5.47
CA SER A 282 19.60 -14.43 6.74
C SER A 282 18.42 -14.06 7.63
N ALA A 283 17.45 -13.33 7.12
CA ALA A 283 16.27 -12.89 7.87
C ALA A 283 15.37 -14.08 8.30
N ALA A 284 15.15 -15.03 7.40
CA ALA A 284 14.34 -16.22 7.69
C ALA A 284 15.02 -17.16 8.70
N ASN A 285 16.36 -17.30 8.67
CA ASN A 285 17.10 -18.05 9.69
C ASN A 285 17.04 -17.33 11.07
N ALA A 286 17.14 -16.01 11.10
CA ALA A 286 16.99 -15.25 12.35
C ALA A 286 15.58 -15.41 12.92
N PHE A 287 14.54 -15.34 12.07
CA PHE A 287 13.17 -15.61 12.44
C PHE A 287 12.97 -17.03 12.99
N ALA A 288 13.45 -18.05 12.27
CA ALA A 288 13.37 -19.44 12.72
C ALA A 288 14.08 -19.66 14.06
N SER A 289 15.19 -18.95 14.29
CA SER A 289 15.91 -18.99 15.56
C SER A 289 15.11 -18.32 16.69
N ALA A 290 14.43 -17.21 16.43
CA ALA A 290 13.56 -16.56 17.40
C ALA A 290 12.38 -17.48 17.77
N VAL A 291 11.72 -18.09 16.77
CA VAL A 291 10.65 -19.08 17.02
C VAL A 291 11.17 -20.27 17.81
N ALA A 292 12.40 -20.74 17.55
CA ALA A 292 12.99 -21.84 18.29
C ALA A 292 13.31 -21.48 19.75
N THR A 293 13.73 -20.24 20.01
CA THR A 293 13.94 -19.74 21.38
C THR A 293 12.63 -19.78 22.17
N LYS A 294 11.53 -19.37 21.55
CA LYS A 294 10.20 -19.40 22.16
C LYS A 294 9.68 -20.83 22.36
N ALA A 295 9.92 -21.70 21.37
CA ALA A 295 9.57 -23.11 21.48
C ALA A 295 10.30 -23.84 22.64
N ALA A 296 11.39 -23.27 23.14
CA ALA A 296 12.14 -23.80 24.30
C ALA A 296 11.51 -23.44 25.66
N GLY A 297 10.39 -22.69 25.69
CA GLY A 297 9.72 -22.31 26.92
C GLY A 297 10.47 -21.25 27.75
N GLU A 298 10.04 -21.09 29.00
CA GLU A 298 10.56 -20.04 29.90
C GLU A 298 12.05 -20.21 30.28
N ASP A 299 12.53 -21.46 30.38
CA ASP A 299 13.92 -21.75 30.75
C ASP A 299 14.90 -21.65 29.56
N GLY A 300 14.39 -21.55 28.33
CA GLY A 300 15.19 -21.47 27.10
C GLY A 300 15.96 -22.75 26.78
N ASP A 301 15.70 -23.85 27.49
CA ASP A 301 16.41 -25.14 27.35
C ASP A 301 15.49 -26.23 26.78
N ILE A 302 15.67 -26.56 25.50
CA ILE A 302 14.92 -27.60 24.82
C ILE A 302 15.15 -29.02 25.38
N THR A 303 16.10 -29.21 26.29
CA THR A 303 16.33 -30.52 26.95
C THR A 303 15.37 -30.74 28.12
N THR A 304 14.79 -29.69 28.66
CA THR A 304 13.71 -29.72 29.64
C THR A 304 12.38 -29.62 28.92
N THR A 305 11.67 -30.73 28.74
CA THR A 305 10.49 -30.81 27.86
C THR A 305 9.17 -30.40 28.53
N ALA A 306 9.21 -29.99 29.79
CA ALA A 306 8.00 -29.76 30.58
C ALA A 306 7.22 -28.50 30.15
N ASP A 307 7.91 -27.50 29.62
CA ASP A 307 7.40 -26.20 29.19
C ASP A 307 7.61 -25.89 27.70
N ASN A 308 8.14 -26.87 26.94
CA ASN A 308 8.32 -26.71 25.51
C ASN A 308 6.99 -26.48 24.78
N ILE A 309 7.01 -25.50 23.85
CA ILE A 309 5.87 -25.14 23.04
C ILE A 309 6.06 -25.73 21.64
N ASP A 310 5.07 -26.47 21.16
CA ASP A 310 5.10 -27.09 19.83
C ASP A 310 4.86 -26.06 18.70
N HIS A 311 5.78 -25.08 18.55
CA HIS A 311 5.84 -24.24 17.36
C HIS A 311 6.46 -25.03 16.22
N ARG A 312 5.84 -25.00 15.04
CA ARG A 312 6.30 -25.76 13.87
C ARG A 312 6.51 -24.84 12.67
N ILE A 313 7.57 -25.10 11.89
CA ILE A 313 7.87 -24.36 10.66
C ILE A 313 7.96 -25.32 9.48
N ALA A 314 7.30 -24.99 8.37
CA ALA A 314 7.52 -25.58 7.06
C ALA A 314 8.14 -24.57 6.09
N VAL A 315 8.99 -25.04 5.18
CA VAL A 315 9.64 -24.21 4.16
C VAL A 315 9.20 -24.65 2.77
N VAL A 316 8.59 -23.74 2.05
CA VAL A 316 8.17 -23.88 0.65
C VAL A 316 8.98 -22.91 -0.19
N GLY A 317 9.74 -23.39 -1.15
CA GLY A 317 10.40 -22.58 -2.16
C GLY A 317 9.59 -22.59 -3.44
N TYR A 318 9.39 -21.42 -4.05
CA TYR A 318 8.69 -21.34 -5.33
C TYR A 318 9.45 -20.49 -6.35
N ALA A 319 9.45 -20.97 -7.59
CA ALA A 319 10.00 -20.27 -8.76
C ALA A 319 9.28 -20.78 -10.01
N ASP A 320 9.84 -21.77 -10.68
CA ASP A 320 9.30 -22.39 -11.87
C ASP A 320 9.19 -23.91 -11.71
N THR A 321 8.41 -24.51 -12.59
CA THR A 321 8.29 -25.98 -12.72
C THR A 321 8.84 -26.48 -14.06
N ASP A 322 9.40 -25.60 -14.92
CA ASP A 322 9.96 -26.00 -16.20
C ASP A 322 11.39 -26.54 -16.06
N TRP A 323 11.66 -27.69 -16.68
CA TRP A 323 12.96 -28.35 -16.67
C TRP A 323 14.08 -27.54 -17.32
N ASP A 324 13.75 -26.74 -18.33
CA ASP A 324 14.74 -25.96 -19.09
C ASP A 324 15.26 -24.75 -18.27
N TYR A 325 14.55 -24.35 -17.19
CA TYR A 325 14.87 -23.18 -16.36
C TYR A 325 15.23 -23.53 -14.90
N GLY A 326 15.57 -24.78 -14.62
CA GLY A 326 16.04 -25.17 -13.29
C GLY A 326 14.91 -25.37 -12.28
N TYR A 327 14.08 -26.37 -12.52
CA TYR A 327 12.96 -26.84 -11.71
C TYR A 327 13.26 -26.87 -10.20
N ASN A 328 12.88 -25.81 -9.50
CA ASN A 328 13.22 -25.60 -8.09
C ASN A 328 12.01 -25.27 -7.18
N THR A 329 10.78 -25.49 -7.68
CA THR A 329 9.56 -25.29 -6.89
C THR A 329 9.19 -26.54 -6.11
N GLY A 330 9.06 -26.42 -4.77
CA GLY A 330 8.74 -27.57 -3.93
C GLY A 330 8.80 -27.28 -2.42
N VAL A 331 8.54 -28.33 -1.64
CA VAL A 331 8.66 -28.31 -0.19
C VAL A 331 10.04 -28.82 0.22
N PHE A 332 10.73 -28.05 1.05
CA PHE A 332 12.01 -28.42 1.61
C PHE A 332 11.83 -29.15 2.96
N ILE A 333 12.48 -30.31 3.10
CA ILE A 333 12.63 -31.00 4.38
C ILE A 333 14.13 -31.27 4.59
N GLY A 334 14.75 -30.53 5.48
CA GLY A 334 16.19 -30.46 5.51
C GLY A 334 16.72 -29.87 4.19
N SER A 335 17.84 -30.39 3.68
CA SER A 335 18.38 -29.95 2.38
C SER A 335 17.66 -30.57 1.17
N THR A 336 16.64 -31.43 1.38
CA THR A 336 15.95 -32.15 0.31
C THR A 336 14.78 -31.32 -0.24
N LEU A 337 14.82 -31.02 -1.54
CA LEU A 337 13.71 -30.45 -2.26
C LEU A 337 12.74 -31.52 -2.73
N ASN A 338 11.53 -31.55 -2.20
CA ASN A 338 10.43 -32.35 -2.68
C ASN A 338 9.63 -31.54 -3.70
N ARG A 339 9.88 -31.79 -4.98
CA ARG A 339 9.36 -30.98 -6.09
C ARG A 339 7.84 -31.01 -6.16
N TYR A 340 7.26 -29.90 -6.60
CA TYR A 340 5.82 -29.68 -6.69
C TYR A 340 5.07 -30.82 -7.40
N GLU A 341 5.56 -31.28 -8.53
CA GLU A 341 4.92 -32.38 -9.32
C GLU A 341 4.99 -33.75 -8.65
N ASN A 342 5.95 -33.96 -7.76
CA ASN A 342 6.16 -35.22 -7.06
C ASN A 342 5.60 -35.21 -5.63
N ASN A 343 4.85 -34.16 -5.25
CA ASN A 343 4.29 -34.04 -3.91
C ASN A 343 3.18 -35.06 -3.69
N ALA A 344 3.59 -36.29 -3.31
CA ALA A 344 2.67 -37.23 -2.70
C ALA A 344 2.17 -36.69 -1.36
N ALA A 345 0.95 -37.04 -0.95
CA ALA A 345 0.33 -36.61 0.32
C ALA A 345 1.24 -36.79 1.55
N GLY A 346 2.18 -37.71 1.52
CA GLY A 346 3.15 -37.97 2.57
C GLY A 346 4.17 -36.87 2.80
N VAL A 347 4.48 -36.04 1.80
CA VAL A 347 5.41 -34.91 1.95
C VAL A 347 4.76 -33.77 2.75
N TYR A 348 3.51 -33.43 2.46
CA TYR A 348 2.81 -32.39 3.16
C TYR A 348 2.60 -32.68 4.65
N SER A 349 2.29 -33.91 5.01
CA SER A 349 2.07 -34.32 6.41
C SER A 349 3.34 -34.29 7.27
N THR A 350 4.53 -34.31 6.65
CA THR A 350 5.83 -34.26 7.35
C THR A 350 6.57 -32.92 7.16
N ALA A 351 5.98 -31.97 6.48
CA ALA A 351 6.62 -30.69 6.16
C ALA A 351 6.85 -29.80 7.39
N LEU A 352 5.91 -29.78 8.33
CA LEU A 352 6.00 -29.00 9.55
C LEU A 352 7.03 -29.61 10.50
N GLN A 353 8.10 -28.86 10.78
CA GLN A 353 9.20 -29.26 11.65
C GLN A 353 9.04 -28.63 13.03
N ASP A 354 9.07 -29.44 14.07
CA ASP A 354 8.94 -29.01 15.48
C ASP A 354 10.17 -28.23 15.94
N MET A 355 9.99 -26.95 16.24
CA MET A 355 11.06 -26.02 16.61
C MET A 355 11.53 -26.19 18.06
N SER A 356 10.85 -26.96 18.89
CA SER A 356 11.32 -27.36 20.21
C SER A 356 12.38 -28.47 20.16
N THR A 357 12.61 -29.08 18.99
CA THR A 357 13.56 -30.17 18.83
C THR A 357 14.82 -29.76 18.08
N THR A 358 15.95 -30.41 18.41
CA THR A 358 17.22 -30.20 17.68
C THR A 358 17.09 -30.56 16.20
N ASN A 359 16.36 -31.62 15.89
CA ASN A 359 16.15 -32.06 14.51
C ASN A 359 15.31 -31.05 13.72
N GLY A 360 14.22 -30.58 14.29
CA GLY A 360 13.37 -29.59 13.64
C GLY A 360 14.12 -28.30 13.32
N LYS A 361 14.86 -27.74 14.29
CA LYS A 361 15.71 -26.57 14.08
C LYS A 361 16.74 -26.79 12.97
N SER A 362 17.43 -27.92 13.00
CA SER A 362 18.44 -28.28 12.00
C SER A 362 17.83 -28.43 10.60
N ASN A 363 16.65 -29.08 10.49
CA ASN A 363 15.94 -29.26 9.23
C ASN A 363 15.48 -27.94 8.64
N VAL A 364 14.91 -27.03 9.44
CA VAL A 364 14.47 -25.71 8.96
C VAL A 364 15.67 -24.88 8.49
N ALA A 365 16.74 -24.84 9.25
CA ALA A 365 17.96 -24.12 8.84
C ALA A 365 18.56 -24.71 7.54
N ALA A 366 18.61 -26.03 7.40
CA ALA A 366 19.07 -26.67 6.17
C ALA A 366 18.14 -26.37 4.99
N SER A 367 16.81 -26.35 5.19
CA SER A 367 15.82 -25.99 4.18
C SER A 367 16.02 -24.56 3.67
N LEU A 368 16.17 -23.60 4.58
CA LEU A 368 16.40 -22.20 4.23
C LEU A 368 17.72 -22.00 3.46
N ASN A 369 18.77 -22.68 3.88
CA ASN A 369 20.07 -22.60 3.23
C ASN A 369 20.10 -23.29 1.85
N ALA A 370 19.22 -24.27 1.61
CA ALA A 370 19.12 -24.99 0.34
C ALA A 370 18.39 -24.22 -0.77
N LEU A 371 17.71 -23.11 -0.47
CA LEU A 371 17.07 -22.26 -1.48
C LEU A 371 18.07 -21.81 -2.54
N GLN A 372 17.69 -21.81 -3.83
CA GLN A 372 18.55 -21.41 -4.95
C GLN A 372 17.75 -20.58 -5.94
N ALA A 373 18.31 -19.43 -6.34
CA ALA A 373 17.64 -18.54 -7.28
C ALA A 373 17.71 -19.08 -8.71
N SER A 374 16.54 -19.33 -9.30
CA SER A 374 16.40 -19.72 -10.71
C SER A 374 14.93 -19.72 -11.13
N GLY A 375 14.64 -19.45 -12.42
CA GLY A 375 13.31 -19.59 -12.99
C GLY A 375 12.38 -18.39 -12.75
N ALA A 376 11.09 -18.60 -12.96
CA ALA A 376 10.03 -17.60 -12.88
C ALA A 376 9.50 -17.38 -11.44
N THR A 377 8.34 -16.72 -11.29
CA THR A 377 7.77 -16.33 -9.98
C THR A 377 6.36 -16.92 -9.85
N ARG A 378 6.25 -18.25 -9.78
CA ARG A 378 4.98 -18.98 -9.64
C ARG A 378 4.49 -18.97 -8.19
N THR A 379 4.09 -17.80 -7.71
CA THR A 379 3.56 -17.61 -6.35
C THR A 379 2.32 -18.46 -6.07
N ASP A 380 1.54 -18.77 -7.11
CA ASP A 380 0.38 -19.66 -7.02
C ASP A 380 0.76 -21.07 -6.58
N TYR A 381 1.82 -21.66 -7.13
CA TYR A 381 2.30 -22.97 -6.69
C TYR A 381 2.79 -22.96 -5.25
N GLY A 382 3.47 -21.89 -4.84
CA GLY A 382 3.88 -21.71 -3.45
C GLY A 382 2.70 -21.75 -2.48
N LEU A 383 1.64 -21.03 -2.78
CA LEU A 383 0.42 -20.99 -1.95
C LEU A 383 -0.38 -22.29 -2.02
N ILE A 384 -0.46 -22.96 -3.18
CA ILE A 384 -1.10 -24.27 -3.31
C ILE A 384 -0.41 -25.31 -2.41
N MET A 385 0.93 -25.30 -2.36
CA MET A 385 1.68 -26.20 -1.47
C MET A 385 1.46 -25.85 0.00
N ALA A 386 1.43 -24.56 0.35
CA ALA A 386 1.11 -24.11 1.70
C ALA A 386 -0.28 -24.60 2.13
N LYS A 387 -1.29 -24.44 1.27
CA LYS A 387 -2.64 -24.99 1.53
C LYS A 387 -2.61 -26.50 1.73
N GLY A 388 -1.89 -27.24 0.87
CA GLY A 388 -1.72 -28.70 0.99
C GLY A 388 -1.08 -29.12 2.32
N ILE A 389 -0.10 -28.33 2.83
CA ILE A 389 0.51 -28.58 4.14
C ILE A 389 -0.51 -28.35 5.26
N LEU A 390 -1.29 -27.26 5.20
CA LEU A 390 -2.33 -26.97 6.18
C LEU A 390 -3.40 -28.07 6.21
N ASP A 391 -3.83 -28.56 5.06
CA ASP A 391 -4.84 -29.61 4.92
C ASP A 391 -4.34 -30.98 5.43
N ALA A 392 -3.07 -31.26 5.21
CA ALA A 392 -2.45 -32.50 5.67
C ALA A 392 -2.14 -32.50 7.19
N ASN A 393 -2.22 -31.33 7.84
CA ASN A 393 -1.96 -31.14 9.27
C ASN A 393 -3.12 -30.39 9.92
N PRO A 394 -4.32 -30.96 10.00
CA PRO A 394 -5.43 -30.31 10.68
C PRO A 394 -5.13 -30.11 12.16
N VAL A 395 -5.68 -29.04 12.74
CA VAL A 395 -5.60 -28.83 14.19
C VAL A 395 -6.39 -29.92 14.89
N PRO A 396 -5.81 -30.66 15.85
CA PRO A 396 -6.52 -31.71 16.56
C PRO A 396 -7.76 -31.16 17.29
N THR A 397 -8.82 -31.96 17.36
CA THR A 397 -10.05 -31.55 18.02
C THR A 397 -9.81 -31.26 19.50
N GLY A 398 -10.17 -30.05 19.95
CA GLY A 398 -9.99 -29.62 21.34
C GLY A 398 -8.64 -28.94 21.62
N GLU A 399 -7.77 -28.81 20.62
CA GLU A 399 -6.54 -28.03 20.72
C GLU A 399 -6.73 -26.62 20.10
N THR A 400 -6.07 -25.64 20.69
CA THR A 400 -5.93 -24.31 20.11
C THR A 400 -4.54 -24.19 19.51
N ARG A 401 -4.47 -23.79 18.24
CA ARG A 401 -3.20 -23.59 17.52
C ARG A 401 -3.35 -22.44 16.53
N ASN A 402 -2.42 -21.50 16.58
CA ASN A 402 -2.35 -20.45 15.57
C ASN A 402 -1.80 -21.01 14.25
N ARG A 403 -2.23 -20.45 13.15
CA ARG A 403 -1.76 -20.80 11.81
C ARG A 403 -1.38 -19.56 11.03
N VAL A 404 -0.17 -19.55 10.52
CA VAL A 404 0.41 -18.39 9.83
C VAL A 404 1.09 -18.82 8.54
N VAL A 405 0.82 -18.12 7.46
CA VAL A 405 1.55 -18.26 6.18
C VAL A 405 2.25 -16.93 5.90
N ILE A 406 3.55 -16.99 5.62
CA ILE A 406 4.37 -15.83 5.27
C ILE A 406 4.80 -15.96 3.82
N VAL A 407 4.26 -15.14 2.94
CA VAL A 407 4.58 -15.11 1.51
C VAL A 407 5.59 -14.01 1.24
N PHE A 408 6.72 -14.37 0.68
CA PHE A 408 7.78 -13.45 0.32
C PHE A 408 7.98 -13.38 -1.20
N THR A 409 8.03 -12.18 -1.79
CA THR A 409 8.31 -11.98 -3.21
C THR A 409 9.15 -10.73 -3.47
N ASP A 410 9.98 -10.81 -4.50
CA ASP A 410 10.77 -9.70 -5.05
C ASP A 410 10.23 -9.17 -6.38
N GLY A 411 9.08 -9.66 -6.83
CA GLY A 411 8.55 -9.26 -8.13
C GLY A 411 7.11 -9.68 -8.41
N SER A 412 6.76 -9.54 -9.69
CA SER A 412 5.43 -9.85 -10.20
C SER A 412 5.18 -11.35 -10.29
N PRO A 413 3.95 -11.82 -10.03
CA PRO A 413 3.56 -13.20 -10.27
C PRO A 413 3.62 -13.50 -11.79
N THR A 414 4.43 -14.49 -12.15
CA THR A 414 4.68 -14.83 -13.56
C THR A 414 5.15 -16.27 -13.72
N ASP A 415 4.84 -16.89 -14.87
CA ASP A 415 5.41 -18.18 -15.30
C ASP A 415 6.60 -17.99 -16.25
N TYR A 416 6.79 -16.79 -16.80
CA TYR A 416 7.91 -16.50 -17.69
C TYR A 416 8.40 -15.08 -17.53
N ASN A 417 7.56 -14.05 -17.76
CA ASN A 417 7.94 -12.65 -17.73
C ASN A 417 6.73 -11.73 -17.49
N GLY A 418 6.97 -10.54 -16.94
CA GLY A 418 5.94 -9.53 -16.68
C GLY A 418 4.94 -9.92 -15.59
N PHE A 419 3.79 -9.27 -15.54
CA PHE A 419 2.71 -9.56 -14.60
C PHE A 419 1.64 -10.42 -15.28
N GLN A 420 1.40 -11.64 -14.78
CA GLN A 420 0.41 -12.54 -15.32
C GLN A 420 -0.79 -12.70 -14.39
N LYS A 421 -1.95 -12.30 -14.88
CA LYS A 421 -3.21 -12.28 -14.11
C LYS A 421 -3.67 -13.69 -13.73
N ASN A 422 -3.44 -14.70 -14.56
CA ASN A 422 -3.76 -16.09 -14.26
C ASN A 422 -2.98 -16.60 -13.04
N VAL A 423 -1.68 -16.32 -12.96
CA VAL A 423 -0.84 -16.68 -11.80
C VAL A 423 -1.29 -15.90 -10.57
N ALA A 424 -1.50 -14.58 -10.71
CA ALA A 424 -1.97 -13.71 -9.63
C ALA A 424 -3.33 -14.17 -9.08
N ASN A 425 -4.30 -14.43 -9.94
CA ASN A 425 -5.66 -14.83 -9.54
C ASN A 425 -5.68 -16.22 -8.89
N SER A 426 -4.89 -17.16 -9.38
CA SER A 426 -4.71 -18.48 -8.77
C SER A 426 -4.12 -18.35 -7.35
N ALA A 427 -3.08 -17.53 -7.18
CA ALA A 427 -2.46 -17.25 -5.89
C ALA A 427 -3.44 -16.57 -4.90
N ILE A 428 -4.18 -15.54 -5.36
CA ILE A 428 -5.18 -14.82 -4.55
C ILE A 428 -6.31 -15.78 -4.13
N SER A 429 -6.81 -16.62 -5.05
CA SER A 429 -7.86 -17.59 -4.76
C SER A 429 -7.43 -18.56 -3.66
N THR A 430 -6.21 -19.10 -3.77
CA THR A 430 -5.65 -20.01 -2.78
C THR A 430 -5.42 -19.32 -1.43
N ALA A 431 -4.89 -18.08 -1.44
CA ALA A 431 -4.73 -17.29 -0.22
C ALA A 431 -6.08 -17.02 0.47
N ASN A 432 -7.13 -16.76 -0.31
CA ASN A 432 -8.47 -16.57 0.24
C ASN A 432 -9.03 -17.85 0.88
N ALA A 433 -8.78 -19.01 0.28
CA ALA A 433 -9.15 -20.29 0.88
C ALA A 433 -8.41 -20.54 2.21
N ILE A 434 -7.10 -20.24 2.26
CA ILE A 434 -6.28 -20.33 3.48
C ILE A 434 -6.85 -19.40 4.58
N LYS A 435 -7.15 -18.14 4.23
CA LYS A 435 -7.72 -17.15 5.17
C LYS A 435 -9.12 -17.53 5.67
N ALA A 436 -9.95 -18.14 4.81
CA ALA A 436 -11.29 -18.59 5.18
C ALA A 436 -11.27 -19.71 6.26
N GLU A 437 -10.17 -20.39 6.42
CA GLU A 437 -9.95 -21.41 7.47
C GLU A 437 -9.34 -20.84 8.75
N GLY A 438 -9.31 -19.49 8.90
CA GLY A 438 -8.78 -18.83 10.08
C GLY A 438 -7.26 -18.66 10.10
N THR A 439 -6.55 -19.00 9.02
CA THR A 439 -5.09 -18.82 8.93
C THR A 439 -4.74 -17.38 8.59
N THR A 440 -3.82 -16.79 9.32
CA THR A 440 -3.28 -15.45 9.01
C THR A 440 -2.25 -15.54 7.89
N VAL A 441 -2.39 -14.69 6.87
CA VAL A 441 -1.45 -14.60 5.76
C VAL A 441 -0.74 -13.27 5.78
N TYR A 442 0.57 -13.29 6.00
CA TYR A 442 1.46 -12.16 5.78
C TYR A 442 2.02 -12.20 4.36
N SER A 443 2.20 -11.05 3.77
CA SER A 443 2.95 -10.90 2.53
C SER A 443 4.09 -9.89 2.71
N ILE A 444 5.29 -10.21 2.19
CA ILE A 444 6.47 -9.38 2.26
C ILE A 444 6.96 -9.10 0.84
N GLY A 445 6.98 -7.81 0.45
CA GLY A 445 7.45 -7.37 -0.85
C GLY A 445 8.79 -6.67 -0.78
N ILE A 446 9.75 -7.03 -1.66
CA ILE A 446 11.06 -6.36 -1.80
C ILE A 446 11.33 -5.89 -3.23
N PHE A 447 10.30 -5.69 -4.02
CA PHE A 447 10.42 -5.19 -5.39
C PHE A 447 10.52 -3.65 -5.44
N SER A 448 10.97 -3.13 -6.58
CA SER A 448 11.01 -1.66 -6.80
C SER A 448 9.61 -1.06 -6.67
N GLY A 449 9.45 -0.08 -5.80
CA GLY A 449 8.15 0.54 -5.51
C GLY A 449 7.22 -0.28 -4.61
N ALA A 450 7.75 -1.29 -3.88
CA ALA A 450 6.99 -1.96 -2.83
C ALA A 450 6.61 -0.97 -1.73
N ASP A 451 5.31 -0.83 -1.48
CA ASP A 451 4.74 0.12 -0.54
C ASP A 451 3.47 -0.44 0.11
N ALA A 452 3.59 -0.86 1.35
CA ALA A 452 2.50 -1.44 2.12
C ALA A 452 1.38 -0.45 2.48
N SER A 453 1.63 0.85 2.36
CA SER A 453 0.64 1.90 2.64
C SER A 453 -0.34 2.15 1.49
N THR A 454 -0.08 1.61 0.30
CA THR A 454 -0.95 1.75 -0.86
C THR A 454 -1.79 0.49 -1.13
N ALA A 455 -3.02 0.68 -1.59
CA ALA A 455 -3.85 -0.42 -2.10
C ALA A 455 -3.34 -0.99 -3.43
N GLY A 456 -2.44 -0.28 -4.09
CA GLY A 456 -2.04 -0.59 -5.45
C GLY A 456 -3.19 -0.42 -6.46
N LYS A 457 -3.03 -1.00 -7.63
CA LYS A 457 -4.06 -0.97 -8.68
C LYS A 457 -4.15 -2.33 -9.36
N GLU A 458 -5.38 -2.84 -9.49
CA GLU A 458 -5.62 -4.03 -10.30
C GLU A 458 -5.15 -3.78 -11.74
N PRO A 459 -4.34 -4.68 -12.31
CA PRO A 459 -3.83 -4.48 -13.67
C PRO A 459 -4.96 -4.55 -14.71
N ASP A 460 -5.03 -3.54 -15.57
CA ASP A 460 -6.03 -3.45 -16.66
C ASP A 460 -5.70 -4.43 -17.80
N LYS A 461 -4.45 -4.84 -17.94
CA LYS A 461 -3.91 -5.69 -19.00
C LYS A 461 -3.18 -6.89 -18.44
N ASP A 462 -3.07 -7.94 -19.23
CA ASP A 462 -2.22 -9.10 -18.98
C ASP A 462 -0.93 -8.98 -19.78
N TYR A 463 0.12 -9.63 -19.35
CA TYR A 463 1.31 -9.76 -20.16
C TYR A 463 1.05 -10.77 -21.27
N GLU A 464 0.94 -10.30 -22.50
CA GLU A 464 0.81 -11.14 -23.68
C GLU A 464 2.07 -11.05 -24.53
N GLY A 465 2.81 -12.14 -24.66
CA GLY A 465 3.80 -12.28 -25.71
C GLY A 465 5.21 -12.66 -25.28
N SER A 466 5.93 -13.26 -26.24
CA SER A 466 7.32 -13.73 -26.17
C SER A 466 8.36 -12.63 -26.43
N GLY A 467 8.01 -11.37 -26.34
CA GLY A 467 8.89 -10.24 -26.65
C GLY A 467 9.41 -9.52 -25.40
N TRP A 468 10.61 -8.96 -25.50
CA TRP A 468 11.29 -8.19 -24.45
C TRP A 468 10.66 -6.81 -24.15
N SER A 469 9.56 -6.44 -24.80
CA SER A 469 8.87 -5.18 -24.53
C SER A 469 7.84 -5.40 -23.43
N ALA A 470 8.17 -4.97 -22.23
CA ALA A 470 7.22 -4.92 -21.13
C ALA A 470 6.01 -4.08 -21.51
N ASN A 471 4.81 -4.66 -21.43
CA ASN A 471 3.54 -3.95 -21.63
C ASN A 471 3.17 -3.05 -20.44
N TYR A 472 4.02 -3.00 -19.41
CA TYR A 472 3.87 -2.22 -18.19
C TYR A 472 4.99 -1.19 -18.07
N THR A 473 4.64 0.01 -17.66
CA THR A 473 5.62 0.95 -17.11
C THR A 473 6.04 0.48 -15.72
N GLU A 474 7.17 0.96 -15.22
CA GLU A 474 7.64 0.65 -13.86
C GLU A 474 6.58 1.01 -12.80
N ALA A 475 5.90 2.15 -12.95
CA ALA A 475 4.84 2.58 -12.06
C ALA A 475 3.60 1.66 -12.12
N GLU A 476 3.18 1.24 -13.32
CA GLU A 476 2.08 0.29 -13.49
C GLU A 476 2.43 -1.07 -12.88
N MET A 477 3.67 -1.55 -13.07
CA MET A 477 4.15 -2.81 -12.49
C MET A 477 4.16 -2.74 -10.96
N SER A 478 4.71 -1.67 -10.39
CA SER A 478 4.72 -1.46 -8.94
C SER A 478 3.31 -1.40 -8.37
N ALA A 479 2.38 -0.70 -9.03
CA ALA A 479 0.99 -0.62 -8.61
C ALA A 479 0.28 -1.99 -8.66
N ALA A 480 0.54 -2.80 -9.70
CA ALA A 480 -0.01 -4.14 -9.83
C ALA A 480 0.55 -5.10 -8.77
N CYS A 481 1.86 -5.04 -8.50
CA CYS A 481 2.49 -5.86 -7.46
C CYS A 481 1.98 -5.47 -6.06
N ASN A 482 1.84 -4.19 -5.74
CA ASN A 482 1.26 -3.75 -4.46
C ASN A 482 -0.18 -4.24 -4.30
N TRP A 483 -1.02 -4.12 -5.35
CA TRP A 483 -2.38 -4.66 -5.36
C TRP A 483 -2.39 -6.16 -5.08
N PHE A 484 -1.52 -6.91 -5.74
CA PHE A 484 -1.39 -8.36 -5.57
C PHE A 484 -1.04 -8.72 -4.12
N MET A 485 -0.04 -8.05 -3.53
CA MET A 485 0.39 -8.28 -2.16
C MET A 485 -0.70 -7.96 -1.13
N GLN A 486 -1.46 -6.87 -1.34
CA GLN A 486 -2.62 -6.53 -0.51
C GLN A 486 -3.72 -7.60 -0.59
N LYS A 487 -3.96 -8.19 -1.77
CA LYS A 487 -4.97 -9.23 -1.97
C LYS A 487 -4.55 -10.58 -1.37
N VAL A 488 -3.28 -10.94 -1.48
CA VAL A 488 -2.73 -12.19 -0.92
C VAL A 488 -2.75 -12.13 0.62
N SER A 489 -2.33 -11.03 1.21
CA SER A 489 -2.29 -10.88 2.67
C SER A 489 -3.67 -10.86 3.33
N SER A 490 -3.70 -10.98 4.64
CA SER A 490 -4.90 -10.79 5.47
C SER A 490 -5.40 -9.35 5.52
N ASN A 491 -4.78 -8.42 4.78
CA ASN A 491 -5.33 -7.09 4.50
C ASN A 491 -6.56 -7.16 3.58
N ASN A 492 -6.74 -8.24 2.83
CA ASN A 492 -7.88 -8.46 1.92
C ASN A 492 -8.06 -7.35 0.85
N GLY A 493 -6.96 -6.75 0.41
CA GLY A 493 -6.93 -5.81 -0.71
C GLY A 493 -6.89 -4.33 -0.33
N THR A 494 -6.89 -3.98 0.94
CA THR A 494 -6.80 -2.60 1.41
C THR A 494 -5.80 -2.46 2.55
N PRO A 495 -4.96 -1.41 2.57
CA PRO A 495 -4.07 -1.14 3.69
C PRO A 495 -4.84 -1.05 5.02
N ARG A 496 -4.26 -1.56 6.09
CA ARG A 496 -4.83 -1.52 7.45
C ARG A 496 -3.74 -1.44 8.52
N THR A 497 -4.13 -1.14 9.73
CA THR A 497 -3.24 -1.15 10.91
C THR A 497 -3.81 -2.10 11.96
N PRO A 498 -3.05 -3.08 12.46
CA PRO A 498 -1.74 -3.50 11.94
C PRO A 498 -1.84 -4.09 10.53
N SER A 499 -0.78 -3.93 9.75
CA SER A 499 -0.73 -4.41 8.37
C SER A 499 -0.20 -5.84 8.29
N TYR A 500 -0.81 -6.65 7.42
CA TYR A 500 -0.33 -7.97 7.02
C TYR A 500 0.41 -7.99 5.68
N TYR A 501 0.43 -6.85 4.97
CA TYR A 501 1.38 -6.62 3.89
C TYR A 501 2.48 -5.70 4.40
N LEU A 502 3.73 -6.12 4.26
CA LEU A 502 4.93 -5.43 4.72
C LEU A 502 5.89 -5.27 3.55
N SER A 503 6.61 -4.15 3.47
CA SER A 503 7.55 -3.86 2.39
C SER A 503 8.92 -3.53 2.94
N ALA A 504 9.97 -4.17 2.37
CA ALA A 504 11.35 -3.92 2.74
C ALA A 504 12.12 -3.30 1.58
N GLY A 505 12.94 -2.30 1.88
CA GLY A 505 13.84 -1.66 0.90
C GLY A 505 15.28 -2.17 0.99
N ASP A 506 15.63 -2.85 2.08
CA ASP A 506 16.98 -3.34 2.35
C ASP A 506 16.98 -4.53 3.33
N SER A 507 18.15 -5.12 3.55
CA SER A 507 18.33 -6.26 4.45
C SER A 507 17.97 -5.95 5.91
N ALA A 508 18.20 -4.72 6.37
CA ALA A 508 17.91 -4.34 7.75
C ALA A 508 16.40 -4.22 7.99
N SER A 509 15.68 -3.57 7.08
CA SER A 509 14.22 -3.49 7.11
C SER A 509 13.57 -4.87 6.98
N LEU A 510 14.15 -5.77 6.18
CA LEU A 510 13.67 -7.15 6.07
C LEU A 510 13.83 -7.91 7.39
N ASN A 511 14.96 -7.80 8.06
CA ASN A 511 15.17 -8.39 9.39
C ASN A 511 14.17 -7.86 10.41
N ASN A 512 13.92 -6.54 10.42
CA ASN A 512 12.95 -5.92 11.32
C ASN A 512 11.53 -6.41 11.05
N ILE A 513 11.16 -6.64 9.79
CA ILE A 513 9.85 -7.19 9.41
C ILE A 513 9.67 -8.60 9.97
N PHE A 514 10.65 -9.48 9.81
CA PHE A 514 10.57 -10.82 10.36
C PHE A 514 10.50 -10.82 11.89
N GLN A 515 11.25 -9.92 12.56
CA GLN A 515 11.13 -9.72 14.01
C GLN A 515 9.73 -9.25 14.39
N GLN A 516 9.19 -8.25 13.71
CA GLN A 516 7.83 -7.75 13.94
C GLN A 516 6.77 -8.85 13.78
N ILE A 517 6.89 -9.71 12.77
CA ILE A 517 5.98 -10.85 12.57
C ILE A 517 6.14 -11.85 13.72
N SER A 518 7.38 -12.13 14.15
CA SER A 518 7.63 -12.99 15.30
C SER A 518 6.94 -12.46 16.56
N ASP A 519 7.07 -11.16 16.84
CA ASP A 519 6.44 -10.52 18.00
C ASP A 519 4.89 -10.53 17.90
N GLN A 520 4.33 -10.38 16.69
CA GLN A 520 2.87 -10.44 16.46
C GLN A 520 2.30 -11.86 16.59
N ILE A 521 3.07 -12.89 16.26
CA ILE A 521 2.66 -14.28 16.44
C ILE A 521 2.50 -14.60 17.93
N GLU A 522 3.30 -13.98 18.79
CA GLU A 522 3.24 -14.14 20.25
C GLU A 522 1.99 -13.56 20.87
N THR A 523 1.53 -12.40 20.36
CA THR A 523 0.39 -11.69 20.96
C THR A 523 -0.97 -12.36 20.71
N GLY A 524 -1.01 -13.46 19.99
CA GLY A 524 -2.23 -14.24 19.72
C GLY A 524 -2.83 -14.93 20.96
N GLY A 525 -2.26 -14.77 22.13
CA GLY A 525 -2.68 -15.43 23.35
C GLY A 525 -2.33 -14.69 24.65
N SER A 526 -1.99 -13.40 24.62
CA SER A 526 -1.75 -12.68 25.87
C SER A 526 -3.06 -12.49 26.62
N GLU A 527 -3.29 -13.25 27.67
CA GLU A 527 -4.18 -12.83 28.76
C GLU A 527 -3.56 -11.57 29.39
N THR A 528 -4.13 -10.42 29.05
CA THR A 528 -3.70 -9.16 29.64
C THR A 528 -4.14 -9.12 31.08
N THR A 529 -3.20 -9.01 32.03
CA THR A 529 -3.54 -8.72 33.42
C THR A 529 -4.24 -7.36 33.46
N LEU A 530 -5.51 -7.36 33.83
CA LEU A 530 -6.28 -6.14 33.97
C LEU A 530 -5.92 -5.52 35.34
N GLY A 531 -4.90 -4.68 35.38
CA GLY A 531 -4.45 -3.96 36.57
C GLY A 531 -4.75 -2.46 36.53
N SER A 532 -4.16 -1.71 37.44
CA SER A 532 -4.28 -0.25 37.52
C SER A 532 -3.77 0.49 36.29
N GLU A 533 -2.86 -0.14 35.51
CA GLU A 533 -2.29 0.39 34.28
C GLU A 533 -3.19 0.14 33.04
N THR A 534 -4.32 -0.55 33.23
CA THR A 534 -5.24 -0.84 32.13
C THR A 534 -5.89 0.42 31.61
N VAL A 535 -5.85 0.61 30.28
CA VAL A 535 -6.44 1.76 29.58
C VAL A 535 -7.63 1.31 28.77
N VAL A 536 -8.81 1.83 29.10
CA VAL A 536 -10.01 1.66 28.26
C VAL A 536 -10.05 2.79 27.22
N LYS A 537 -10.02 2.44 25.94
CA LYS A 537 -10.03 3.40 24.84
C LYS A 537 -11.34 3.35 24.07
N ASP A 538 -11.90 4.50 23.83
CA ASP A 538 -13.02 4.68 22.90
C ASP A 538 -12.59 5.56 21.72
N ILE A 539 -12.69 5.00 20.50
CA ILE A 539 -12.51 5.76 19.27
C ILE A 539 -13.90 6.11 18.76
N ILE A 540 -14.19 7.41 18.72
CA ILE A 540 -15.45 7.89 18.20
C ILE A 540 -15.54 7.55 16.71
N SER A 541 -16.64 6.91 16.33
CA SER A 541 -16.87 6.54 14.93
C SER A 541 -16.81 7.76 14.01
N PRO A 542 -16.27 7.63 12.77
CA PRO A 542 -16.17 8.75 11.83
C PRO A 542 -17.51 9.39 11.43
N TYR A 543 -18.64 8.79 11.86
CA TYR A 543 -19.98 9.36 11.67
C TYR A 543 -20.41 10.31 12.81
N PHE A 544 -19.60 10.40 13.86
CA PHE A 544 -19.81 11.29 15.01
C PHE A 544 -18.55 12.15 15.20
N THR A 545 -18.73 13.34 15.73
CA THR A 545 -17.63 14.20 16.14
C THR A 545 -17.86 14.65 17.57
N LEU A 546 -16.80 14.68 18.35
CA LEU A 546 -16.86 15.36 19.65
C LEU A 546 -17.09 16.87 19.43
N PRO A 547 -17.84 17.54 20.30
CA PRO A 547 -17.97 18.99 20.24
C PRO A 547 -16.61 19.68 20.23
N ALA A 548 -16.47 20.74 19.46
CA ALA A 548 -15.21 21.49 19.39
C ALA A 548 -14.82 22.00 20.79
N GLY A 549 -13.60 21.69 21.21
CA GLY A 549 -13.09 22.08 22.53
C GLY A 549 -13.39 21.09 23.65
N THR A 550 -13.92 19.89 23.34
CA THR A 550 -14.12 18.82 24.35
C THR A 550 -12.80 18.50 25.05
N THR A 551 -12.85 18.48 26.38
CA THR A 551 -11.74 18.21 27.28
C THR A 551 -12.07 17.04 28.20
N ALA A 552 -11.10 16.58 28.99
CA ALA A 552 -11.31 15.53 29.99
C ALA A 552 -12.45 15.86 31.00
N SER A 553 -12.67 17.13 31.29
CA SER A 553 -13.73 17.58 32.22
C SER A 553 -15.16 17.45 31.67
N ASP A 554 -15.28 17.27 30.36
CA ASP A 554 -16.58 17.06 29.69
C ASP A 554 -16.96 15.57 29.67
N ILE A 555 -16.03 14.69 30.07
CA ILE A 555 -16.24 13.23 30.16
C ILE A 555 -16.71 12.90 31.59
N ARG A 556 -17.94 12.47 31.70
CA ARG A 556 -18.47 12.02 32.98
C ARG A 556 -18.06 10.56 33.21
N ILE A 557 -17.48 10.29 34.39
CA ILE A 557 -17.10 8.94 34.84
C ILE A 557 -17.90 8.61 36.08
N ASP A 558 -18.65 7.51 36.02
CA ASP A 558 -19.41 6.97 37.14
C ASP A 558 -18.91 5.57 37.49
N THR A 559 -18.71 5.27 38.76
CA THR A 559 -18.31 3.96 39.26
C THR A 559 -19.46 3.27 39.95
N TYR A 560 -19.52 1.94 39.90
CA TYR A 560 -20.56 1.12 40.44
C TYR A 560 -19.98 -0.09 41.16
N ASP A 561 -20.60 -0.46 42.28
CA ASP A 561 -20.34 -1.73 42.98
C ASP A 561 -21.19 -2.83 42.35
N CYS A 562 -20.59 -3.98 42.06
CA CYS A 562 -21.33 -5.19 41.75
C CYS A 562 -21.95 -5.78 43.02
N THR A 563 -23.25 -5.85 43.10
CA THR A 563 -23.97 -6.32 44.31
C THR A 563 -24.51 -7.73 44.18
N GLY A 564 -24.41 -8.34 43.00
CA GLY A 564 -24.86 -9.71 42.78
C GLY A 564 -24.80 -10.13 41.31
N LYS A 565 -24.84 -11.46 41.09
CA LYS A 565 -24.86 -12.10 39.76
C LYS A 565 -25.97 -13.16 39.77
N THR A 566 -26.79 -13.21 38.72
CA THR A 566 -27.75 -14.29 38.47
C THR A 566 -27.64 -14.71 37.00
N GLY A 567 -27.06 -15.89 36.77
CA GLY A 567 -26.63 -16.29 35.43
C GLY A 567 -25.61 -15.28 34.89
N ASN A 568 -25.83 -14.76 33.68
CA ASN A 568 -24.97 -13.74 33.06
C ASN A 568 -25.42 -12.29 33.34
N ILE A 569 -26.32 -12.06 34.31
CA ILE A 569 -26.85 -10.76 34.66
C ILE A 569 -26.22 -10.29 35.96
N TYR A 570 -25.54 -9.13 35.91
CA TYR A 570 -24.92 -8.46 37.05
C TYR A 570 -25.85 -7.36 37.59
N THR A 571 -25.91 -7.24 38.92
CA THR A 571 -26.68 -6.20 39.61
C THR A 571 -25.73 -5.15 40.16
N TRP A 572 -26.05 -3.88 39.94
CA TRP A 572 -25.16 -2.76 40.21
C TRP A 572 -25.76 -1.79 41.21
N ARG A 573 -24.92 -1.21 42.06
CA ARG A 573 -25.23 -0.08 42.93
C ARG A 573 -24.23 1.05 42.67
N SER A 574 -24.70 2.27 42.37
CA SER A 574 -23.85 3.43 42.21
C SER A 574 -23.04 3.71 43.47
N THR A 575 -21.71 3.88 43.30
CA THR A 575 -20.89 4.37 44.41
C THR A 575 -21.13 5.87 44.58
N SER A 576 -21.39 6.33 45.77
CA SER A 576 -21.71 7.73 46.08
C SER A 576 -20.50 8.68 46.06
N GLY A 577 -19.38 8.31 45.40
CA GLY A 577 -18.09 8.94 45.59
C GLY A 577 -17.35 9.49 44.36
N GLY A 578 -17.99 9.62 43.20
CA GLY A 578 -17.29 10.16 42.01
C GLY A 578 -16.41 9.15 41.30
N SER A 579 -15.36 9.59 40.61
CA SER A 579 -14.52 8.76 39.70
C SER A 579 -13.59 7.76 40.40
N GLY A 580 -13.53 7.74 41.75
CA GLY A 580 -12.69 6.78 42.48
C GLY A 580 -11.18 6.79 42.10
N GLY A 581 -10.64 7.90 41.59
CA GLY A 581 -9.26 7.98 41.08
C GLY A 581 -9.15 7.73 39.58
N VAL A 582 -10.24 7.33 38.92
CA VAL A 582 -10.31 7.14 37.46
C VAL A 582 -10.31 8.47 36.74
N SER A 583 -9.54 8.59 35.70
CA SER A 583 -9.44 9.82 34.90
C SER A 583 -9.60 9.53 33.42
N ALA A 584 -10.10 10.53 32.68
CA ALA A 584 -10.16 10.49 31.22
C ALA A 584 -9.15 11.44 30.58
N THR A 585 -8.74 11.13 29.38
CA THR A 585 -8.03 12.03 28.48
C THR A 585 -8.72 12.03 27.12
N VAL A 586 -8.72 13.19 26.43
CA VAL A 586 -9.29 13.35 25.11
C VAL A 586 -8.19 13.78 24.15
N SER A 587 -8.03 13.07 23.03
CA SER A 587 -7.05 13.39 21.97
C SER A 587 -7.71 13.14 20.61
N GLY A 588 -8.06 14.22 19.90
CA GLY A 588 -8.87 14.15 18.69
C GLY A 588 -10.21 13.47 18.96
N ASP A 589 -10.52 12.43 18.18
CA ASP A 589 -11.74 11.63 18.34
C ASP A 589 -11.56 10.41 19.26
N GLN A 590 -10.50 10.38 20.07
CA GLN A 590 -10.24 9.30 21.02
C GLN A 590 -10.41 9.77 22.46
N VAL A 591 -11.19 9.01 23.22
CA VAL A 591 -11.30 9.11 24.68
C VAL A 591 -10.57 7.92 25.30
N SER A 592 -9.65 8.18 26.23
CA SER A 592 -8.95 7.14 26.98
C SER A 592 -9.24 7.29 28.47
N VAL A 593 -9.57 6.19 29.13
CA VAL A 593 -9.89 6.13 30.57
C VAL A 593 -8.84 5.28 31.26
N THR A 594 -8.24 5.80 32.34
CA THR A 594 -7.16 5.18 33.10
C THR A 594 -7.39 5.30 34.60
N GLY A 595 -6.67 4.50 35.39
CA GLY A 595 -6.67 4.59 36.85
C GLY A 595 -7.72 3.71 37.54
N PHE A 596 -8.43 2.84 36.80
CA PHE A 596 -9.29 1.83 37.39
C PHE A 596 -8.53 0.49 37.46
N ASP A 597 -8.34 -0.02 38.68
CA ASP A 597 -7.67 -1.31 38.88
C ASP A 597 -8.67 -2.47 38.78
N PHE A 598 -8.70 -3.07 37.59
CA PHE A 598 -9.57 -4.21 37.32
C PHE A 598 -9.14 -5.50 38.04
N SER A 599 -7.88 -5.60 38.51
CA SER A 599 -7.40 -6.75 39.27
C SER A 599 -7.87 -6.77 40.70
N GLU A 600 -8.16 -5.59 41.28
CA GLU A 600 -8.67 -5.43 42.65
C GLU A 600 -10.19 -5.20 42.67
N ASN A 601 -10.81 -4.84 41.52
CA ASN A 601 -12.19 -4.46 41.40
C ASN A 601 -12.91 -5.32 40.32
N TRP A 602 -13.24 -6.54 40.66
CA TRP A 602 -13.87 -7.49 39.75
C TRP A 602 -15.22 -7.96 40.30
N CYS A 603 -16.08 -8.46 39.39
CA CYS A 603 -17.41 -8.98 39.72
C CYS A 603 -17.38 -10.51 39.86
N GLY A 604 -17.75 -11.02 40.99
CA GLY A 604 -17.76 -12.45 41.28
C GLY A 604 -17.39 -12.75 42.73
N THR A 605 -17.28 -14.01 43.09
CA THR A 605 -16.77 -14.47 44.37
C THR A 605 -15.54 -15.32 44.18
N GLU A 606 -14.63 -15.37 45.18
CA GLU A 606 -13.41 -16.19 45.11
C GLU A 606 -13.68 -17.68 44.87
N THR A 607 -14.93 -18.10 44.99
CA THR A 607 -15.38 -19.48 44.74
C THR A 607 -15.88 -19.70 43.29
N ASP A 608 -15.97 -18.67 42.49
CA ASP A 608 -16.42 -18.75 41.08
C ASP A 608 -15.24 -18.94 40.10
N ALA A 609 -14.06 -19.32 40.62
CA ALA A 609 -12.82 -19.57 39.86
C ALA A 609 -12.80 -21.00 39.27
#